data_9a53d81207b7457196a7333d9744798e
#
_entry.id   9a53d81207b7457196a7333d9744798e
#
_cell.length_a   1.000
_cell.length_b   1.000
_cell.length_c   1.000
_cell.angle_alpha   90.00
_cell.angle_beta   90.00
_cell.angle_gamma   90.00
#
_symmetry.space_group_name_H-M   'P 1'
#
loop_
_entity.id
_entity.type
_entity.pdbx_description
1 polymer ?
#
loop_
_entity_poly.entity_id
_entity_poly.type
_entity_poly.pdbx_seq_one_letter_code
_entity_poly.pdbx_strand_id
1 'polypeptide(L)'
;MKQLSILFRGTLGFPFPVSGAFALCLLLLASCGGDDSSDEGYAAIESASFTFDETTPANNAVRVIANTGWQVFWTPESAAVRVEPVSGSGNGVFYVRDMPKGASVQVGVRAASGKTSGKPVTVTRAADAVGVTLSVAPGNLDFNPAGENRITVTSNAAWQAS
;
A
#
# COMPACT_ATOMS: atom_id res chain seq x y z
N MET A 1 -23.93 20.84 24.42
CA MET A 1 -23.76 22.21 24.92
C MET A 1 -23.84 22.19 26.44
N LYS A 2 -22.71 22.27 27.12
CA LYS A 2 -22.62 22.66 28.52
C LYS A 2 -21.27 23.33 28.70
N GLN A 3 -21.30 24.63 28.79
CA GLN A 3 -20.15 25.47 29.19
C GLN A 3 -19.98 25.36 30.68
N LEU A 4 -18.78 25.09 31.15
CA LEU A 4 -18.42 25.17 32.54
C LEU A 4 -17.52 26.40 32.72
N SER A 5 -18.09 27.49 33.21
CA SER A 5 -17.36 28.69 33.61
C SER A 5 -16.89 28.52 35.04
N ILE A 6 -15.58 28.48 35.24
CA ILE A 6 -15.01 28.57 36.61
C ILE A 6 -14.50 29.98 36.83
N LEU A 7 -15.21 30.69 37.71
CA LEU A 7 -14.86 32.02 38.19
C LEU A 7 -13.98 31.86 39.43
N PHE A 8 -12.69 32.16 39.31
CA PHE A 8 -11.83 32.28 40.49
C PHE A 8 -11.68 33.75 40.88
N ARG A 9 -12.39 34.14 41.91
CA ARG A 9 -12.16 35.38 42.64
C ARG A 9 -11.41 35.02 43.92
N GLY A 10 -10.16 35.43 44.05
CA GLY A 10 -9.40 35.28 45.28
C GLY A 10 -8.33 36.34 45.36
N THR A 11 -8.69 37.51 45.90
CA THR A 11 -7.76 38.51 46.37
C THR A 11 -7.14 38.03 47.68
N LEU A 12 -5.86 37.77 47.69
CA LEU A 12 -5.05 37.69 48.92
C LEU A 12 -3.80 38.54 48.73
N GLY A 13 -3.84 39.73 49.27
CA GLY A 13 -2.68 40.60 49.41
C GLY A 13 -1.73 40.04 50.45
N PHE A 14 -0.49 39.87 50.09
CA PHE A 14 0.62 39.70 51.02
C PHE A 14 1.70 40.72 50.68
N PRO A 15 2.05 41.60 51.62
CA PRO A 15 3.17 42.47 51.46
C PRO A 15 4.44 41.80 52.01
N PHE A 16 5.31 41.32 51.20
CA PHE A 16 6.68 41.03 51.60
C PHE A 16 7.66 41.53 50.54
N PRO A 17 8.60 42.40 50.95
CA PRO A 17 9.72 42.77 50.11
C PRO A 17 10.86 41.81 50.42
N VAL A 18 11.16 40.88 49.58
CA VAL A 18 12.43 40.16 49.63
C VAL A 18 12.94 39.94 48.22
N SER A 19 13.99 40.72 47.95
CA SER A 19 15.13 40.43 47.13
C SER A 19 14.92 39.39 46.02
N GLY A 20 14.68 39.90 44.84
CA GLY A 20 14.67 39.12 43.63
C GLY A 20 16.07 38.56 43.34
N ALA A 21 16.14 37.39 42.88
CA ALA A 21 17.09 36.82 41.95
C ALA A 21 16.97 35.29 41.89
N PHE A 22 16.19 34.67 42.81
CA PHE A 22 16.12 33.20 42.83
C PHE A 22 14.77 32.61 42.39
N ALA A 23 13.74 33.45 42.20
CA ALA A 23 12.40 32.98 41.81
C ALA A 23 12.19 32.81 40.29
N LEU A 24 13.13 33.27 39.46
CA LEU A 24 12.98 33.24 38.00
C LEU A 24 13.52 31.95 37.36
N CYS A 25 14.29 31.15 38.08
CA CYS A 25 14.81 29.87 37.58
C CYS A 25 13.89 28.66 37.80
N LEU A 26 12.90 28.78 38.71
CA LEU A 26 12.00 27.66 39.01
C LEU A 26 10.76 27.59 38.11
N LEU A 27 10.47 28.68 37.39
CA LEU A 27 9.31 28.74 36.47
C LEU A 27 9.66 28.28 35.04
N LEU A 28 10.93 28.05 34.73
CA LEU A 28 11.36 27.54 33.42
C LEU A 28 11.52 26.01 33.39
N LEU A 29 11.39 25.33 34.53
CA LEU A 29 11.44 23.87 34.58
C LEU A 29 10.08 23.18 34.53
N ALA A 30 8.98 23.95 34.56
CA ALA A 30 7.64 23.39 34.41
C ALA A 30 7.07 23.49 32.99
N SER A 31 7.87 23.96 32.03
CA SER A 31 7.50 23.98 30.59
C SER A 31 8.26 22.94 29.76
N CYS A 32 8.86 21.94 30.40
CA CYS A 32 9.02 20.64 29.77
C CYS A 32 7.69 19.91 29.97
N GLY A 33 6.64 20.49 29.39
CA GLY A 33 5.42 19.78 29.10
C GLY A 33 5.84 18.55 28.32
N GLY A 34 5.54 17.38 28.86
CA GLY A 34 5.79 16.13 28.16
C GLY A 34 5.32 16.29 26.73
N ASP A 35 6.24 16.15 25.80
CA ASP A 35 5.93 15.56 24.55
C ASP A 35 5.30 14.21 24.93
N ASP A 36 3.97 14.21 25.02
CA ASP A 36 3.20 13.03 24.72
C ASP A 36 3.36 12.78 23.21
N SER A 37 4.62 12.62 22.76
CA SER A 37 4.92 11.73 21.70
C SER A 37 4.54 10.37 22.27
N SER A 38 3.24 10.08 22.30
CA SER A 38 2.76 8.73 22.29
C SER A 38 3.62 8.08 21.21
N ASP A 39 4.45 7.15 21.62
CA ASP A 39 5.32 6.37 20.76
C ASP A 39 4.40 5.46 19.94
N GLU A 40 3.53 6.13 19.13
CA GLU A 40 2.56 5.47 18.27
C GLU A 40 3.37 4.69 17.27
N GLY A 41 3.37 3.38 17.49
CA GLY A 41 4.04 2.47 16.59
C GLY A 41 3.66 2.78 15.15
N TYR A 42 4.63 2.91 14.27
CA TYR A 42 4.42 3.09 12.85
C TYR A 42 4.97 1.92 12.05
N ALA A 43 4.34 1.67 10.91
CA ALA A 43 4.86 0.77 9.89
C ALA A 43 4.53 1.33 8.50
N ALA A 44 5.49 1.38 7.62
CA ALA A 44 5.37 1.93 6.27
C ALA A 44 6.13 1.06 5.26
N ILE A 45 5.72 1.12 4.00
CA ILE A 45 6.43 0.49 2.89
C ILE A 45 7.36 1.53 2.26
N GLU A 46 8.61 1.16 2.03
CA GLU A 46 9.60 1.95 1.33
C GLU A 46 9.67 1.63 -0.17
N SER A 47 9.19 0.45 -0.57
CA SER A 47 9.25 -0.02 -1.96
C SER A 47 8.31 0.77 -2.87
N ALA A 48 8.70 0.92 -4.14
CA ALA A 48 7.82 1.38 -5.19
C ALA A 48 6.89 0.26 -5.69
N SER A 49 5.83 0.64 -6.43
CA SER A 49 4.99 -0.33 -7.15
C SER A 49 5.79 -1.10 -8.19
N PHE A 50 5.47 -2.38 -8.40
CA PHE A 50 6.21 -3.26 -9.31
C PHE A 50 5.30 -4.28 -9.99
N THR A 51 5.84 -4.91 -11.02
CA THR A 51 5.23 -6.07 -11.67
C THR A 51 5.75 -7.34 -11.02
N PHE A 52 4.83 -8.25 -10.68
CA PHE A 52 5.16 -9.54 -10.10
C PHE A 52 6.01 -10.36 -11.08
N ASP A 53 7.15 -10.83 -10.61
CA ASP A 53 8.09 -11.65 -11.36
C ASP A 53 7.94 -13.12 -10.94
N GLU A 54 7.43 -13.96 -11.85
CA GLU A 54 7.26 -15.39 -11.64
C GLU A 54 8.59 -16.16 -11.63
N THR A 55 9.60 -15.59 -12.25
CA THR A 55 10.89 -16.29 -12.49
C THR A 55 11.93 -15.97 -11.42
N THR A 56 11.88 -14.75 -10.86
CA THR A 56 12.87 -14.28 -9.91
C THR A 56 12.19 -13.81 -8.63
N PRO A 57 11.91 -14.72 -7.67
CA PRO A 57 11.18 -14.40 -6.44
C PRO A 57 11.79 -13.23 -5.62
N ALA A 58 13.08 -13.00 -5.75
CA ALA A 58 13.77 -11.89 -5.07
C ALA A 58 13.27 -10.51 -5.54
N ASN A 59 12.79 -10.40 -6.79
CA ASN A 59 12.26 -9.16 -7.35
C ASN A 59 10.89 -8.77 -6.75
N ASN A 60 10.24 -9.70 -6.06
CA ASN A 60 8.95 -9.48 -5.41
C ASN A 60 9.08 -9.07 -3.94
N ALA A 61 10.25 -8.57 -3.55
CA ALA A 61 10.54 -8.12 -2.20
C ALA A 61 9.93 -6.74 -1.92
N VAL A 62 9.26 -6.60 -0.78
CA VAL A 62 8.70 -5.34 -0.29
C VAL A 62 9.36 -4.99 1.04
N ARG A 63 10.03 -3.85 1.08
CA ARG A 63 10.71 -3.34 2.27
C ARG A 63 9.75 -2.63 3.19
N VAL A 64 9.85 -2.95 4.47
CA VAL A 64 9.08 -2.33 5.55
C VAL A 64 10.03 -1.56 6.47
N ILE A 65 9.65 -0.34 6.78
CA ILE A 65 10.27 0.47 7.84
C ILE A 65 9.25 0.58 8.97
N ALA A 66 9.63 0.15 10.15
CA ALA A 66 8.74 0.16 11.30
C ALA A 66 9.52 0.27 12.61
N ASN A 67 8.90 0.89 13.63
CA ASN A 67 9.40 0.90 15.00
C ASN A 67 8.62 -0.05 15.92
N THR A 68 7.65 -0.78 15.36
CA THR A 68 6.77 -1.71 16.07
C THR A 68 6.54 -2.99 15.27
N GLY A 69 5.71 -3.87 15.79
CA GLY A 69 5.17 -5.00 15.03
C GLY A 69 4.31 -4.53 13.87
N TRP A 70 4.29 -5.29 12.78
CA TRP A 70 3.48 -4.99 11.61
C TRP A 70 2.83 -6.24 11.02
N GLN A 71 1.74 -6.02 10.30
CA GLN A 71 1.00 -7.05 9.58
C GLN A 71 0.74 -6.59 8.15
N VAL A 72 0.90 -7.50 7.19
CA VAL A 72 0.62 -7.24 5.77
C VAL A 72 -0.89 -7.34 5.53
N PHE A 73 -1.40 -6.44 4.69
CA PHE A 73 -2.76 -6.52 4.15
C PHE A 73 -2.73 -6.22 2.65
N TRP A 74 -3.78 -6.60 1.94
CA TRP A 74 -3.94 -6.28 0.52
C TRP A 74 -5.39 -5.98 0.17
N THR A 75 -5.56 -5.22 -0.91
CA THR A 75 -6.87 -4.82 -1.43
C THR A 75 -6.93 -5.09 -2.93
N PRO A 76 -7.98 -5.76 -3.44
CA PRO A 76 -9.11 -6.31 -2.70
C PRO A 76 -8.74 -7.56 -1.87
N GLU A 77 -9.32 -7.72 -0.68
CA GLU A 77 -9.07 -8.88 0.20
C GLU A 77 -9.50 -10.22 -0.44
N SER A 78 -10.45 -10.15 -1.38
CA SER A 78 -10.89 -11.31 -2.16
C SER A 78 -9.84 -11.83 -3.14
N ALA A 79 -8.78 -11.07 -3.40
CA ALA A 79 -7.69 -11.53 -4.27
C ALA A 79 -6.88 -12.63 -3.57
N ALA A 80 -6.68 -13.76 -4.28
CA ALA A 80 -5.87 -14.87 -3.81
C ALA A 80 -4.37 -14.50 -3.89
N VAL A 81 -3.93 -13.62 -3.00
CA VAL A 81 -2.53 -13.20 -2.90
C VAL A 81 -1.84 -13.99 -1.81
N ARG A 82 -0.65 -14.47 -2.09
CA ARG A 82 0.21 -15.12 -1.10
C ARG A 82 1.40 -14.23 -0.79
N VAL A 83 1.57 -13.89 0.47
CA VAL A 83 2.72 -13.11 0.98
C VAL A 83 3.43 -13.87 2.09
N GLU A 84 4.73 -13.64 2.24
CA GLU A 84 5.54 -14.32 3.25
C GLU A 84 6.77 -13.47 3.63
N PRO A 85 7.00 -13.20 4.95
CA PRO A 85 6.07 -13.43 6.04
C PRO A 85 4.87 -12.48 6.01
N VAL A 86 3.73 -12.87 6.63
CA VAL A 86 2.52 -12.04 6.73
C VAL A 86 2.60 -10.98 7.83
N SER A 87 3.60 -11.07 8.70
CA SER A 87 3.84 -10.15 9.81
C SER A 87 5.31 -10.13 10.19
N GLY A 88 5.72 -9.09 10.90
CA GLY A 88 7.08 -8.94 11.41
C GLY A 88 7.15 -7.88 12.50
N SER A 89 8.38 -7.50 12.90
CA SER A 89 8.62 -6.46 13.88
C SER A 89 9.85 -5.65 13.49
N GLY A 90 9.81 -4.34 13.69
CA GLY A 90 10.85 -3.42 13.25
C GLY A 90 11.00 -3.42 11.72
N ASN A 91 12.13 -2.94 11.24
CA ASN A 91 12.43 -2.96 9.82
C ASN A 91 12.51 -4.40 9.30
N GLY A 92 11.95 -4.63 8.12
CA GLY A 92 11.89 -5.98 7.58
C GLY A 92 11.63 -6.02 6.09
N VAL A 93 11.41 -7.23 5.59
CA VAL A 93 11.06 -7.50 4.20
C VAL A 93 10.02 -8.61 4.19
N PHE A 94 9.01 -8.47 3.35
CA PHE A 94 8.16 -9.57 2.96
C PHE A 94 8.17 -9.75 1.45
N TYR A 95 7.71 -10.88 0.97
CA TYR A 95 7.70 -11.20 -0.46
C TYR A 95 6.28 -11.50 -0.88
N VAL A 96 5.89 -10.97 -2.04
CA VAL A 96 4.71 -11.49 -2.75
C VAL A 96 5.14 -12.80 -3.40
N ARG A 97 4.51 -13.92 -3.00
CA ARG A 97 4.88 -15.26 -3.45
C ARG A 97 4.00 -15.74 -4.58
N ASP A 98 2.76 -15.30 -4.59
CA ASP A 98 1.82 -15.60 -5.65
C ASP A 98 0.66 -14.60 -5.68
N MET A 99 0.07 -14.44 -6.85
CA MET A 99 -1.15 -13.66 -7.08
C MET A 99 -1.81 -14.10 -8.39
N PRO A 100 -3.12 -13.88 -8.58
CA PRO A 100 -3.80 -14.26 -9.81
C PRO A 100 -3.22 -13.55 -11.03
N LYS A 101 -3.15 -14.26 -12.16
CA LYS A 101 -2.77 -13.67 -13.45
C LYS A 101 -3.74 -12.59 -13.87
N GLY A 102 -3.24 -11.51 -14.43
CA GLY A 102 -4.02 -10.34 -14.82
C GLY A 102 -4.50 -9.49 -13.65
N ALA A 103 -4.13 -9.84 -12.41
CA ALA A 103 -4.54 -9.09 -11.23
C ALA A 103 -3.68 -7.85 -11.00
N SER A 104 -4.30 -6.86 -10.37
CA SER A 104 -3.63 -5.70 -9.79
C SER A 104 -4.13 -5.54 -8.36
N VAL A 105 -3.23 -5.56 -7.40
CA VAL A 105 -3.55 -5.46 -5.98
C VAL A 105 -2.72 -4.37 -5.32
N GLN A 106 -3.31 -3.74 -4.32
CA GLN A 106 -2.58 -2.85 -3.43
C GLN A 106 -2.15 -3.64 -2.20
N VAL A 107 -0.86 -3.64 -1.90
CA VAL A 107 -0.30 -4.32 -0.74
C VAL A 107 0.23 -3.27 0.22
N GLY A 108 -0.12 -3.37 1.48
CA GLY A 108 0.24 -2.42 2.53
C GLY A 108 0.66 -3.13 3.81
N VAL A 109 1.14 -2.35 4.76
CA VAL A 109 1.42 -2.80 6.12
C VAL A 109 0.63 -1.96 7.12
N ARG A 110 0.21 -2.62 8.19
CA ARG A 110 -0.47 -2.01 9.32
C ARG A 110 0.39 -2.23 10.56
N ALA A 111 0.61 -1.17 11.34
CA ALA A 111 1.27 -1.28 12.62
C ALA A 111 0.46 -2.15 13.61
N ALA A 112 1.11 -2.74 14.59
CA ALA A 112 0.45 -3.54 15.61
C ALA A 112 -0.63 -2.75 16.39
N SER A 113 -0.50 -1.43 16.47
CA SER A 113 -1.52 -0.50 16.98
C SER A 113 -2.79 -0.43 16.12
N GLY A 114 -2.82 -1.10 14.97
CA GLY A 114 -3.92 -1.07 14.01
C GLY A 114 -3.87 0.12 13.04
N LYS A 115 -2.98 1.08 13.25
CA LYS A 115 -2.81 2.21 12.33
C LYS A 115 -2.06 1.79 11.06
N THR A 116 -2.52 2.29 9.94
CA THR A 116 -1.82 2.15 8.65
C THR A 116 -0.95 3.38 8.44
N SER A 117 0.33 3.17 8.30
CA SER A 117 1.31 4.22 8.01
C SER A 117 1.84 4.05 6.58
N GLY A 118 1.95 5.15 5.86
CA GLY A 118 2.45 5.14 4.50
C GLY A 118 1.40 4.71 3.46
N LYS A 119 1.82 4.74 2.19
CA LYS A 119 0.96 4.37 1.06
C LYS A 119 1.17 2.90 0.71
N PRO A 120 0.09 2.15 0.43
CA PRO A 120 0.22 0.83 -0.17
C PRO A 120 0.94 0.92 -1.53
N VAL A 121 1.63 -0.14 -1.89
CA VAL A 121 2.23 -0.30 -3.22
C VAL A 121 1.33 -1.12 -4.11
N THR A 122 1.28 -0.78 -5.39
CA THR A 122 0.56 -1.56 -6.38
C THR A 122 1.46 -2.65 -6.93
N VAL A 123 0.99 -3.88 -6.85
CA VAL A 123 1.62 -5.05 -7.47
C VAL A 123 0.70 -5.52 -8.59
N THR A 124 1.25 -5.67 -9.79
CA THR A 124 0.52 -6.14 -10.96
C THR A 124 1.11 -7.45 -11.46
N ARG A 125 0.28 -8.38 -11.89
CA ARG A 125 0.72 -9.57 -12.61
C ARG A 125 0.15 -9.56 -14.01
N ALA A 126 0.97 -9.78 -15.02
CA ALA A 126 0.52 -9.87 -16.40
C ALA A 126 -0.54 -10.98 -16.56
N ALA A 127 -1.52 -10.74 -17.41
CA ALA A 127 -2.41 -11.80 -17.87
C ALA A 127 -1.62 -12.76 -18.77
N ASP A 128 -2.11 -13.99 -18.88
CA ASP A 128 -1.60 -14.87 -19.92
C ASP A 128 -1.75 -14.19 -21.29
N ALA A 129 -0.72 -14.27 -22.10
CA ALA A 129 -0.82 -13.83 -23.48
C ALA A 129 -1.97 -14.60 -24.14
N VAL A 130 -2.98 -13.87 -24.61
CA VAL A 130 -4.03 -14.50 -25.41
C VAL A 130 -3.37 -15.04 -26.65
N GLY A 131 -3.29 -16.36 -26.79
CA GLY A 131 -2.72 -16.99 -27.98
C GLY A 131 -3.38 -16.44 -29.24
N VAL A 132 -2.59 -15.99 -30.22
CA VAL A 132 -3.14 -15.55 -31.49
C VAL A 132 -3.73 -16.76 -32.19
N THR A 133 -5.02 -16.68 -32.47
CA THR A 133 -5.73 -17.72 -33.26
C THR A 133 -6.05 -17.15 -34.63
N LEU A 134 -5.78 -17.95 -35.64
CA LEU A 134 -6.15 -17.67 -37.04
C LEU A 134 -6.76 -18.92 -37.62
N SER A 135 -7.95 -18.84 -38.13
CA SER A 135 -8.58 -19.90 -38.87
C SER A 135 -9.07 -19.41 -40.24
N VAL A 136 -8.93 -20.26 -41.23
CA VAL A 136 -9.35 -19.97 -42.61
C VAL A 136 -10.30 -21.06 -43.05
N ALA A 137 -11.46 -20.68 -43.59
CA ALA A 137 -12.45 -21.60 -44.09
C ALA A 137 -13.01 -21.10 -45.43
N PRO A 138 -13.13 -21.97 -46.44
CA PRO A 138 -12.64 -23.34 -46.50
C PRO A 138 -11.12 -23.38 -46.60
N GLY A 139 -10.49 -24.48 -46.16
CA GLY A 139 -9.02 -24.67 -46.27
C GLY A 139 -8.55 -24.80 -47.72
N ASN A 140 -9.38 -25.33 -48.58
CA ASN A 140 -9.21 -25.37 -50.03
C ASN A 140 -10.46 -24.73 -50.68
N LEU A 141 -10.23 -23.97 -51.74
CA LEU A 141 -11.27 -23.33 -52.50
C LEU A 141 -11.08 -23.72 -53.99
N ASP A 142 -12.02 -24.47 -54.53
CA ASP A 142 -12.09 -24.70 -55.97
C ASP A 142 -12.69 -23.45 -56.62
N PHE A 143 -11.97 -22.87 -57.56
CA PHE A 143 -12.41 -21.70 -58.27
C PHE A 143 -13.64 -21.99 -59.10
N ASN A 144 -14.74 -21.33 -58.82
CA ASN A 144 -15.96 -21.39 -59.60
C ASN A 144 -16.14 -20.07 -60.39
N PRO A 145 -15.99 -20.10 -61.74
CA PRO A 145 -16.09 -18.89 -62.54
C PRO A 145 -17.51 -18.31 -62.62
N ALA A 146 -18.53 -19.09 -62.25
CA ALA A 146 -19.95 -18.68 -62.27
C ALA A 146 -20.50 -18.39 -60.87
N GLY A 147 -19.70 -18.53 -59.81
CA GLY A 147 -20.15 -18.41 -58.41
C GLY A 147 -19.29 -17.46 -57.56
N GLU A 148 -19.73 -17.25 -56.32
CA GLU A 148 -18.93 -16.53 -55.34
C GLU A 148 -17.78 -17.39 -54.82
N ASN A 149 -16.56 -16.87 -54.93
CA ASN A 149 -15.38 -17.48 -54.35
C ASN A 149 -15.02 -16.71 -53.07
N ARG A 150 -15.44 -17.23 -51.93
CA ARG A 150 -15.29 -16.55 -50.64
C ARG A 150 -14.43 -17.38 -49.68
N ILE A 151 -13.45 -16.73 -49.09
CA ILE A 151 -12.69 -17.24 -47.98
C ILE A 151 -13.03 -16.45 -46.73
N THR A 152 -13.40 -17.13 -45.65
CA THR A 152 -13.65 -16.50 -44.34
C THR A 152 -12.41 -16.66 -43.46
N VAL A 153 -11.89 -15.56 -42.99
CA VAL A 153 -10.79 -15.53 -42.02
C VAL A 153 -11.35 -15.09 -40.66
N THR A 154 -11.10 -15.91 -39.64
CA THR A 154 -11.43 -15.59 -38.26
C THR A 154 -10.15 -15.47 -37.47
N SER A 155 -9.93 -14.32 -36.84
CA SER A 155 -8.75 -14.07 -36.03
C SER A 155 -9.10 -13.20 -34.81
N ASN A 156 -8.40 -13.41 -33.70
CA ASN A 156 -8.43 -12.56 -32.52
C ASN A 156 -7.34 -11.48 -32.53
N ALA A 157 -6.57 -11.38 -33.62
CA ALA A 157 -5.54 -10.36 -33.82
C ALA A 157 -5.57 -9.83 -35.27
N ALA A 158 -4.88 -8.72 -35.52
CA ALA A 158 -4.70 -8.19 -36.87
C ALA A 158 -3.97 -9.20 -37.74
N TRP A 159 -4.43 -9.37 -39.01
CA TRP A 159 -3.86 -10.26 -39.98
C TRP A 159 -3.76 -9.58 -41.34
N GLN A 160 -2.89 -10.09 -42.17
CA GLN A 160 -2.72 -9.65 -43.55
C GLN A 160 -2.67 -10.88 -44.47
N ALA A 161 -3.29 -10.77 -45.64
CA ALA A 161 -3.10 -11.72 -46.75
C ALA A 161 -2.01 -11.20 -47.66
N SER A 162 -1.13 -12.09 -48.11
CA SER A 162 -0.04 -11.80 -49.05
C SER A 162 -0.16 -12.69 -50.28
#